data_584feefbf099d5940d9cfcee5bf65eb1
#
_entry.id   584feefbf099d5940d9cfcee5bf65eb1
#
_cell.length_a   1.000
_cell.length_b   1.000
_cell.length_c   1.000
_cell.angle_alpha   90.00
_cell.angle_beta   90.00
_cell.angle_gamma   90.00
#
_symmetry.space_group_name_H-M   'P 1'
#
loop_
_entity.id
_entity.type
_entity.pdbx_description
1 polymer ?
#
loop_
_entity_poly.entity_id
_entity_poly.type
_entity_poly.pdbx_seq_one_letter_code
_entity_poly.pdbx_strand_id
1 'polypeptide(L)'
;MNKVIKLAALAAAFLSFAACEKKDDNNVSMTVNVIMPSDFPESSPSYSGDVTITNTTMGKTYTVKAVNGVAKFDKVYQGIYEILVSGSMTADEFKSAAPELANGYDILLNGNASDVQVIKEDGKVNSADIQLVWSVKSELLISRMYTNGTKNNAGRSVNYPKYWEIYNNTDNTLYLDGLCIAQAHGNSTSNNPCELYTKYQNEATYASRIAKLDGTHGVTQNIPLEAGKSIVIAWNAHNFIVPEDTEGAQDKCTMNVDLSGADYEIESTAYFWNKYGDNTNVPNLKAVYDCMPSAGFLQMGQAVFIFFATEDEIDGWETGTDATSYTIASQQNLPAKRIPNSIVIDAVETTTTGAAQQKRIPDALDAKGIESLWNMGYIFDRKVQYVAADGRKVLLDTNNSSNDFVAVGSSDPENYDGSHLVIKNYDAPEIQPGHKK
;
A
#
# COMPACT_ATOMS: atom_id res chain seq x y z
N MET A 1 41.12 33.90 29.89
CA MET A 1 41.89 32.65 29.60
C MET A 1 41.01 31.41 29.31
N ASN A 2 39.74 31.36 29.69
CA ASN A 2 38.95 30.13 29.59
C ASN A 2 38.15 29.89 28.27
N LYS A 3 38.12 30.86 27.35
CA LYS A 3 37.40 30.66 26.07
C LYS A 3 38.29 30.13 24.93
N VAL A 4 39.58 30.35 24.98
CA VAL A 4 40.52 29.86 23.96
C VAL A 4 40.83 28.39 24.14
N ILE A 5 40.86 27.89 25.39
CA ILE A 5 41.12 26.49 25.69
C ILE A 5 39.92 25.60 25.25
N LYS A 6 38.67 26.10 25.34
CA LYS A 6 37.50 25.33 24.87
C LYS A 6 37.43 25.20 23.35
N LEU A 7 37.94 26.20 22.61
CA LEU A 7 37.95 26.12 21.12
C LEU A 7 39.04 25.17 20.61
N ALA A 8 40.19 25.10 21.32
CA ALA A 8 41.25 24.15 20.96
C ALA A 8 40.87 22.69 21.24
N ALA A 9 40.08 22.42 22.29
CA ALA A 9 39.60 21.08 22.61
C ALA A 9 38.54 20.60 21.59
N LEU A 10 37.72 21.53 21.06
CA LEU A 10 36.71 21.20 20.03
C LEU A 10 37.36 20.96 18.66
N ALA A 11 38.40 21.73 18.29
CA ALA A 11 39.18 21.53 17.08
C ALA A 11 40.01 20.22 17.10
N ALA A 12 40.52 19.80 18.26
CA ALA A 12 41.23 18.54 18.39
C ALA A 12 40.29 17.32 18.32
N ALA A 13 39.01 17.45 18.75
CA ALA A 13 38.03 16.42 18.60
C ALA A 13 37.60 16.22 17.13
N PHE A 14 37.55 17.31 16.31
CA PHE A 14 37.24 17.19 14.88
C PHE A 14 38.41 16.64 14.05
N LEU A 15 39.65 16.83 14.47
CA LEU A 15 40.85 16.28 13.80
C LEU A 15 41.08 14.81 14.09
N SER A 16 40.52 14.27 15.18
CA SER A 16 40.63 12.84 15.50
C SER A 16 39.62 11.94 14.73
N PHE A 17 38.61 12.54 14.10
CA PHE A 17 37.68 11.79 13.22
C PHE A 17 38.15 11.68 11.77
N ALA A 18 39.16 12.45 11.35
CA ALA A 18 39.70 12.43 9.98
C ALA A 18 40.88 11.46 9.79
N ALA A 19 41.27 10.69 10.80
CA ALA A 19 42.47 9.83 10.76
C ALA A 19 42.15 8.34 11.07
N CYS A 20 40.98 7.86 10.78
CA CYS A 20 40.68 6.43 10.78
C CYS A 20 39.96 6.04 9.51
N GLU A 21 40.65 6.10 8.37
CA GLU A 21 40.42 5.13 7.30
C GLU A 21 40.94 3.77 7.77
N LYS A 22 40.25 3.18 8.76
CA LYS A 22 40.33 1.73 8.91
C LYS A 22 39.67 1.17 7.66
N LYS A 23 40.43 0.41 6.86
CA LYS A 23 39.89 -0.52 5.87
C LYS A 23 38.65 -1.17 6.51
N ASP A 24 37.50 -0.99 5.90
CA ASP A 24 36.21 -1.50 6.37
C ASP A 24 36.24 -3.03 6.22
N ASP A 25 36.85 -3.69 7.22
CA ASP A 25 37.03 -5.14 7.27
C ASP A 25 35.72 -5.87 7.66
N ASN A 26 34.61 -5.11 7.76
CA ASN A 26 33.28 -5.60 8.13
C ASN A 26 32.39 -5.99 6.94
N ASN A 27 32.93 -5.97 5.73
CA ASN A 27 32.21 -6.44 4.55
C ASN A 27 32.23 -7.96 4.48
N VAL A 28 31.07 -8.53 4.15
CA VAL A 28 30.86 -9.96 3.92
C VAL A 28 30.13 -10.17 2.60
N SER A 29 30.17 -11.39 2.10
CA SER A 29 29.33 -11.76 0.95
C SER A 29 27.98 -12.33 1.41
N MET A 30 26.96 -12.15 0.59
CA MET A 30 25.64 -12.74 0.77
C MET A 30 25.13 -13.29 -0.55
N THR A 31 24.45 -14.43 -0.51
CA THR A 31 23.80 -15.04 -1.66
C THR A 31 22.30 -15.11 -1.41
N VAL A 32 21.50 -14.69 -2.41
CA VAL A 32 20.06 -14.87 -2.39
C VAL A 32 19.69 -15.82 -3.50
N ASN A 33 19.07 -16.94 -3.15
CA ASN A 33 18.50 -17.91 -4.10
C ASN A 33 17.04 -17.56 -4.31
N VAL A 34 16.66 -17.26 -5.53
CA VAL A 34 15.30 -16.93 -5.94
C VAL A 34 14.66 -18.15 -6.55
N ILE A 35 13.60 -18.63 -5.94
CA ILE A 35 12.88 -19.84 -6.31
C ILE A 35 11.59 -19.44 -7.01
N MET A 36 11.33 -19.99 -8.20
CA MET A 36 10.09 -19.74 -8.96
C MET A 36 8.86 -20.18 -8.17
N PRO A 37 7.66 -19.64 -8.46
CA PRO A 37 6.43 -20.03 -7.77
C PRO A 37 6.24 -21.54 -7.71
N SER A 38 5.75 -22.05 -6.59
CA SER A 38 5.68 -23.51 -6.33
C SER A 38 4.70 -24.26 -7.22
N ASP A 39 3.79 -23.55 -7.87
CA ASP A 39 2.83 -24.07 -8.86
C ASP A 39 3.36 -24.01 -10.30
N PHE A 40 4.52 -23.38 -10.53
CA PHE A 40 5.17 -23.39 -11.83
C PHE A 40 5.82 -24.76 -12.08
N PRO A 41 5.81 -25.24 -13.35
CA PRO A 41 6.53 -26.47 -13.71
C PRO A 41 8.02 -26.38 -13.35
N GLU A 42 8.63 -27.51 -12.97
CA GLU A 42 10.08 -27.59 -12.73
C GLU A 42 10.93 -27.20 -13.96
N SER A 43 10.35 -27.28 -15.15
CA SER A 43 10.98 -26.88 -16.41
C SER A 43 10.95 -25.38 -16.66
N SER A 44 10.28 -24.60 -15.81
CA SER A 44 10.20 -23.14 -15.96
C SER A 44 11.59 -22.52 -15.90
N PRO A 45 11.86 -21.47 -16.69
CA PRO A 45 13.10 -20.71 -16.58
C PRO A 45 13.31 -20.17 -15.17
N SER A 46 14.53 -20.26 -14.67
CA SER A 46 14.88 -19.64 -13.39
C SER A 46 14.77 -18.11 -13.46
N TYR A 47 14.46 -17.49 -12.35
CA TYR A 47 14.37 -16.04 -12.24
C TYR A 47 15.67 -15.34 -12.67
N SER A 48 15.55 -14.27 -13.44
CA SER A 48 16.66 -13.47 -13.94
C SER A 48 16.30 -11.98 -13.93
N GLY A 49 16.07 -11.44 -12.74
CA GLY A 49 15.67 -10.05 -12.49
C GLY A 49 16.42 -9.45 -11.30
N ASP A 50 16.02 -8.27 -10.90
CA ASP A 50 16.66 -7.54 -9.82
C ASP A 50 16.29 -8.14 -8.44
N VAL A 51 17.29 -8.21 -7.57
CA VAL A 51 17.18 -8.58 -6.16
C VAL A 51 17.73 -7.43 -5.34
N THR A 52 16.93 -6.91 -4.44
CA THR A 52 17.29 -5.79 -3.57
C THR A 52 17.38 -6.25 -2.13
N ILE A 53 18.45 -5.88 -1.44
CA ILE A 53 18.61 -6.11 0.00
C ILE A 53 18.84 -4.78 0.71
N THR A 54 18.19 -4.57 1.84
CA THR A 54 18.30 -3.33 2.64
C THR A 54 18.72 -3.66 4.07
N ASN A 55 19.85 -3.10 4.50
CA ASN A 55 20.27 -3.17 5.90
C ASN A 55 19.34 -2.29 6.75
N THR A 56 18.55 -2.90 7.62
CA THR A 56 17.52 -2.21 8.40
C THR A 56 18.09 -1.24 9.44
N THR A 57 19.30 -1.51 9.93
CA THR A 57 19.97 -0.65 10.92
C THR A 57 20.60 0.59 10.29
N MET A 58 21.17 0.43 9.09
CA MET A 58 21.94 1.49 8.41
C MET A 58 21.12 2.20 7.32
N GLY A 59 19.96 1.67 6.94
CA GLY A 59 19.17 2.15 5.81
C GLY A 59 19.88 2.00 4.45
N LYS A 60 20.91 1.16 4.37
CA LYS A 60 21.70 1.00 3.15
C LYS A 60 21.16 -0.11 2.27
N THR A 61 20.88 0.23 1.03
CA THR A 61 20.30 -0.68 0.02
C THR A 61 21.34 -1.09 -1.01
N TYR A 62 21.25 -2.34 -1.45
CA TYR A 62 22.07 -2.92 -2.53
C TYR A 62 21.14 -3.66 -3.48
N THR A 63 21.37 -3.52 -4.78
CA THR A 63 20.62 -4.22 -5.82
C THR A 63 21.58 -4.92 -6.76
N VAL A 64 21.34 -6.19 -7.05
CA VAL A 64 22.05 -6.97 -8.06
C VAL A 64 21.07 -7.80 -8.88
N LYS A 65 21.44 -8.11 -10.10
CA LYS A 65 20.66 -8.98 -10.97
C LYS A 65 20.91 -10.45 -10.63
N ALA A 66 19.85 -11.21 -10.41
CA ALA A 66 19.93 -12.65 -10.31
C ALA A 66 20.27 -13.25 -11.69
N VAL A 67 21.09 -14.27 -11.70
CA VAL A 67 21.42 -15.08 -12.88
C VAL A 67 21.09 -16.53 -12.57
N ASN A 68 20.18 -17.12 -13.31
CA ASN A 68 19.68 -18.47 -13.08
C ASN A 68 19.21 -18.68 -11.62
N GLY A 69 18.41 -17.73 -11.12
CA GLY A 69 17.85 -17.78 -9.77
C GLY A 69 18.83 -17.39 -8.64
N VAL A 70 20.06 -16.96 -8.93
CA VAL A 70 21.05 -16.64 -7.90
C VAL A 70 21.53 -15.21 -7.99
N ALA A 71 21.36 -14.43 -6.92
CA ALA A 71 21.91 -13.10 -6.76
C ALA A 71 23.06 -13.12 -5.74
N LYS A 72 24.24 -12.59 -6.15
CA LYS A 72 25.44 -12.57 -5.32
C LYS A 72 25.83 -11.14 -4.97
N PHE A 73 25.92 -10.85 -3.69
CA PHE A 73 26.35 -9.58 -3.12
C PHE A 73 27.75 -9.77 -2.52
N ASP A 74 28.77 -9.27 -3.19
CA ASP A 74 30.17 -9.53 -2.80
C ASP A 74 30.62 -8.73 -1.59
N LYS A 75 30.04 -7.55 -1.37
CA LYS A 75 30.45 -6.60 -0.31
C LYS A 75 29.25 -5.92 0.31
N VAL A 76 28.73 -6.51 1.38
CA VAL A 76 27.66 -5.92 2.21
C VAL A 76 28.11 -5.84 3.65
N TYR A 77 27.61 -4.88 4.41
CA TYR A 77 27.89 -4.81 5.85
C TYR A 77 27.21 -5.95 6.59
N GLN A 78 27.79 -6.41 7.68
CA GLN A 78 27.05 -7.28 8.58
C GLN A 78 25.85 -6.55 9.21
N GLY A 79 24.77 -7.25 9.52
CA GLY A 79 23.56 -6.67 10.09
C GLY A 79 22.31 -7.48 9.80
N ILE A 80 21.16 -6.87 10.04
CA ILE A 80 19.85 -7.43 9.72
C ILE A 80 19.37 -6.84 8.40
N TYR A 81 18.84 -7.68 7.54
CA TYR A 81 18.44 -7.30 6.18
C TYR A 81 16.98 -7.65 5.90
N GLU A 82 16.35 -6.78 5.16
CA GLU A 82 15.17 -7.07 4.36
C GLU A 82 15.61 -7.40 2.94
N ILE A 83 14.97 -8.41 2.35
CA ILE A 83 15.19 -8.83 0.96
C ILE A 83 13.90 -8.63 0.20
N LEU A 84 14.00 -8.04 -0.98
CA LEU A 84 12.90 -7.85 -1.90
C LEU A 84 13.30 -8.35 -3.28
N VAL A 85 12.43 -9.16 -3.87
CA VAL A 85 12.50 -9.60 -5.26
C VAL A 85 11.20 -9.19 -5.94
N SER A 86 11.29 -8.45 -7.03
CA SER A 86 10.14 -8.04 -7.82
C SER A 86 10.47 -8.14 -9.31
N GLY A 87 9.57 -8.74 -10.08
CA GLY A 87 9.71 -8.92 -11.51
C GLY A 87 8.36 -9.07 -12.20
N SER A 88 8.37 -9.19 -13.51
CA SER A 88 7.17 -9.43 -14.31
C SER A 88 7.47 -10.38 -15.47
N MET A 89 6.43 -11.02 -15.98
CA MET A 89 6.44 -11.73 -17.25
C MET A 89 5.30 -11.20 -18.11
N THR A 90 5.55 -11.03 -19.40
CA THR A 90 4.48 -10.82 -20.38
C THR A 90 3.60 -12.06 -20.48
N ALA A 91 2.40 -11.92 -21.04
CA ALA A 91 1.48 -13.05 -21.25
C ALA A 91 2.14 -14.19 -22.04
N ASP A 92 2.96 -13.87 -23.04
CA ASP A 92 3.69 -14.87 -23.86
C ASP A 92 4.82 -15.56 -23.07
N GLU A 93 5.57 -14.81 -22.25
CA GLU A 93 6.59 -15.37 -21.36
C GLU A 93 5.96 -16.28 -20.31
N PHE A 94 4.85 -15.84 -19.70
CA PHE A 94 4.09 -16.63 -18.73
C PHE A 94 3.57 -17.92 -19.36
N LYS A 95 2.97 -17.84 -20.55
CA LYS A 95 2.52 -19.00 -21.29
C LYS A 95 3.66 -19.98 -21.60
N SER A 96 4.84 -19.46 -21.87
CA SER A 96 6.03 -20.29 -22.13
C SER A 96 6.56 -20.94 -20.86
N ALA A 97 6.51 -20.24 -19.73
CA ALA A 97 7.02 -20.70 -18.44
C ALA A 97 6.05 -21.66 -17.72
N ALA A 98 4.76 -21.38 -17.76
CA ALA A 98 3.72 -22.13 -17.05
C ALA A 98 2.44 -22.25 -17.91
N PRO A 99 2.43 -23.09 -18.96
CA PRO A 99 1.32 -23.17 -19.93
C PRO A 99 -0.04 -23.46 -19.32
N GLU A 100 -0.08 -24.29 -18.28
CA GLU A 100 -1.32 -24.70 -17.61
C GLU A 100 -1.92 -23.60 -16.72
N LEU A 101 -1.12 -22.60 -16.34
CA LEU A 101 -1.55 -21.47 -15.51
C LEU A 101 -1.86 -20.24 -16.36
N ALA A 102 -1.41 -20.20 -17.62
CA ALA A 102 -1.48 -19.02 -18.47
C ALA A 102 -2.94 -18.65 -18.79
N ASN A 103 -3.29 -17.42 -18.51
CA ASN A 103 -4.62 -16.84 -18.66
C ASN A 103 -4.71 -15.71 -19.69
N GLY A 104 -3.60 -15.45 -20.41
CA GLY A 104 -3.53 -14.40 -21.42
C GLY A 104 -3.14 -13.01 -20.89
N TYR A 105 -2.84 -12.87 -19.61
CA TYR A 105 -2.42 -11.62 -18.97
C TYR A 105 -0.94 -11.63 -18.62
N ASP A 106 -0.35 -10.43 -18.57
CA ASP A 106 0.94 -10.21 -17.93
C ASP A 106 0.83 -10.52 -16.44
N ILE A 107 1.92 -11.01 -15.87
CA ILE A 107 1.99 -11.32 -14.45
C ILE A 107 3.12 -10.57 -13.74
N LEU A 108 2.95 -10.38 -12.44
CA LEU A 108 3.96 -9.92 -11.50
C LEU A 108 4.49 -11.10 -10.70
N LEU A 109 5.79 -11.05 -10.39
CA LEU A 109 6.49 -12.01 -9.56
C LEU A 109 7.06 -11.29 -8.36
N ASN A 110 6.69 -11.70 -7.15
CA ASN A 110 7.12 -11.07 -5.92
C ASN A 110 7.64 -12.10 -4.92
N GLY A 111 8.62 -11.68 -4.12
CA GLY A 111 9.11 -12.45 -2.98
C GLY A 111 9.85 -11.54 -2.02
N ASN A 112 9.73 -11.81 -0.73
CA ASN A 112 10.40 -11.03 0.29
C ASN A 112 10.87 -11.91 1.46
N ALA A 113 11.80 -11.38 2.24
CA ALA A 113 12.15 -11.89 3.57
C ALA A 113 12.60 -10.74 4.46
N SER A 114 12.21 -10.79 5.73
CA SER A 114 12.61 -9.85 6.77
C SER A 114 13.54 -10.54 7.79
N ASP A 115 14.23 -9.73 8.58
CA ASP A 115 15.08 -10.18 9.69
C ASP A 115 16.20 -11.17 9.30
N VAL A 116 16.67 -11.10 8.05
CA VAL A 116 17.74 -11.95 7.56
C VAL A 116 19.08 -11.50 8.17
N GLN A 117 19.68 -12.34 8.98
CA GLN A 117 20.96 -12.04 9.63
C GLN A 117 22.13 -12.30 8.69
N VAL A 118 22.97 -11.28 8.49
CA VAL A 118 24.23 -11.33 7.75
C VAL A 118 25.36 -11.06 8.72
N ILE A 119 26.21 -12.04 8.95
CA ILE A 119 27.28 -11.96 9.96
C ILE A 119 28.62 -12.34 9.36
N LYS A 120 29.70 -11.82 9.95
CA LYS A 120 31.08 -12.18 9.68
C LYS A 120 31.51 -13.23 10.70
N GLU A 121 31.51 -14.46 10.26
CA GLU A 121 31.96 -15.61 11.05
C GLU A 121 32.76 -16.56 10.14
N ASP A 122 33.89 -17.09 10.62
CA ASP A 122 34.73 -17.96 9.82
C ASP A 122 33.99 -19.22 9.39
N GLY A 123 33.97 -19.48 8.09
CA GLY A 123 33.29 -20.62 7.49
C GLY A 123 31.80 -20.47 7.29
N LYS A 124 31.18 -19.37 7.71
CA LYS A 124 29.75 -19.12 7.51
C LYS A 124 29.47 -18.58 6.10
N VAL A 125 28.51 -19.21 5.44
CA VAL A 125 27.91 -18.70 4.21
C VAL A 125 26.62 -17.97 4.55
N ASN A 126 26.57 -16.66 4.28
CA ASN A 126 25.32 -15.91 4.40
C ASN A 126 24.47 -16.17 3.15
N SER A 127 23.32 -16.84 3.32
CA SER A 127 22.39 -17.10 2.24
C SER A 127 20.95 -16.99 2.72
N ALA A 128 20.06 -16.67 1.77
CA ALA A 128 18.62 -16.70 1.96
C ALA A 128 17.94 -17.27 0.72
N ASP A 129 16.88 -18.04 0.94
CA ASP A 129 16.04 -18.59 -0.11
C ASP A 129 14.74 -17.78 -0.15
N ILE A 130 14.40 -17.22 -1.32
CA ILE A 130 13.21 -16.42 -1.53
C ILE A 130 12.30 -17.15 -2.50
N GLN A 131 11.19 -17.67 -1.98
CA GLN A 131 10.12 -18.25 -2.78
C GLN A 131 9.32 -17.13 -3.42
N LEU A 132 9.22 -17.13 -4.75
CA LEU A 132 8.34 -16.20 -5.46
C LEU A 132 6.89 -16.67 -5.40
N VAL A 133 5.99 -15.69 -5.39
CA VAL A 133 4.56 -15.81 -5.69
C VAL A 133 4.25 -14.98 -6.92
N TRP A 134 3.13 -15.27 -7.60
CA TRP A 134 2.72 -14.53 -8.76
C TRP A 134 1.28 -14.03 -8.66
N SER A 135 0.98 -12.97 -9.38
CA SER A 135 -0.36 -12.42 -9.56
C SER A 135 -0.51 -11.84 -10.96
N VAL A 136 -1.73 -11.64 -11.40
CA VAL A 136 -2.01 -10.93 -12.66
C VAL A 136 -1.63 -9.46 -12.48
N LYS A 137 -0.98 -8.87 -13.47
CA LYS A 137 -0.70 -7.43 -13.50
C LYS A 137 -2.00 -6.67 -13.70
N SER A 138 -2.23 -5.69 -12.85
CA SER A 138 -3.52 -5.01 -12.78
C SER A 138 -3.70 -3.91 -13.81
N GLU A 139 -4.89 -3.86 -14.40
CA GLU A 139 -5.31 -2.80 -15.32
C GLU A 139 -5.89 -1.58 -14.58
N LEU A 140 -6.56 -1.84 -13.46
CA LEU A 140 -7.07 -0.83 -12.53
C LEU A 140 -6.20 -0.78 -11.28
N LEU A 141 -5.80 0.40 -10.87
CA LEU A 141 -4.93 0.60 -9.70
C LEU A 141 -5.55 1.58 -8.70
N ILE A 142 -5.31 1.33 -7.43
CA ILE A 142 -5.45 2.35 -6.39
C ILE A 142 -4.27 3.28 -6.56
N SER A 143 -4.48 4.44 -7.18
CA SER A 143 -3.42 5.36 -7.56
C SER A 143 -3.07 6.35 -6.47
N ARG A 144 -4.05 6.73 -5.67
CA ARG A 144 -3.89 7.71 -4.60
C ARG A 144 -4.84 7.40 -3.46
N MET A 145 -4.40 7.67 -2.24
CA MET A 145 -5.28 7.56 -1.09
C MET A 145 -4.89 8.52 0.03
N TYR A 146 -5.90 8.95 0.78
CA TYR A 146 -5.77 9.68 2.02
C TYR A 146 -6.56 8.96 3.11
N THR A 147 -5.87 8.30 4.02
CA THR A 147 -6.48 7.42 5.02
C THR A 147 -5.97 7.65 6.43
N ASN A 148 -4.79 8.28 6.60
CA ASN A 148 -4.10 8.39 7.88
C ASN A 148 -4.53 9.60 8.72
N GLY A 149 -5.42 10.47 8.19
CA GLY A 149 -5.89 11.65 8.90
C GLY A 149 -4.83 12.73 9.11
N THR A 150 -5.24 13.79 9.79
CA THR A 150 -4.40 14.95 10.13
C THR A 150 -4.67 15.38 11.56
N LYS A 151 -4.01 16.43 12.03
CA LYS A 151 -4.34 17.15 13.29
C LYS A 151 -4.90 18.52 12.97
N ASN A 152 -5.86 18.98 13.77
CA ASN A 152 -6.30 20.37 13.74
C ASN A 152 -5.33 21.25 14.54
N ASN A 153 -5.52 22.56 14.50
CA ASN A 153 -4.69 23.55 15.21
C ASN A 153 -4.64 23.38 16.74
N ALA A 154 -5.62 22.67 17.31
CA ALA A 154 -5.63 22.30 18.72
C ALA A 154 -4.91 20.95 18.98
N GLY A 155 -4.23 20.38 17.99
CA GLY A 155 -3.52 19.09 18.08
C GLY A 155 -4.43 17.87 18.15
N ARG A 156 -5.75 18.02 17.91
CA ARG A 156 -6.70 16.89 17.91
C ARG A 156 -6.68 16.17 16.57
N SER A 157 -6.76 14.86 16.62
CA SER A 157 -6.84 14.02 15.42
C SER A 157 -8.13 14.26 14.65
N VAL A 158 -8.01 14.41 13.31
CA VAL A 158 -9.10 14.57 12.36
C VAL A 158 -9.01 13.42 11.34
N ASN A 159 -9.85 12.41 11.54
CA ASN A 159 -9.70 11.11 10.82
C ASN A 159 -10.87 10.80 9.89
N TYR A 160 -11.83 11.71 9.74
CA TYR A 160 -13.03 11.44 8.95
C TYR A 160 -12.87 11.65 7.44
N PRO A 161 -12.14 12.65 6.94
CA PRO A 161 -11.91 12.74 5.52
C PRO A 161 -11.01 11.60 5.06
N LYS A 162 -11.53 10.81 4.16
CA LYS A 162 -10.80 9.70 3.53
C LYS A 162 -11.27 9.55 2.10
N TYR A 163 -10.34 9.24 1.21
CA TYR A 163 -10.65 8.93 -0.18
C TYR A 163 -9.63 7.97 -0.78
N TRP A 164 -10.05 7.36 -1.86
CA TRP A 164 -9.26 6.52 -2.76
C TRP A 164 -9.49 6.98 -4.18
N GLU A 165 -8.44 6.99 -4.95
CA GLU A 165 -8.48 7.27 -6.38
C GLU A 165 -8.19 5.97 -7.13
N ILE A 166 -9.12 5.56 -8.00
CA ILE A 166 -9.00 4.36 -8.82
C ILE A 166 -8.66 4.81 -10.24
N TYR A 167 -7.53 4.34 -10.75
CA TYR A 167 -6.91 4.78 -11.99
C TYR A 167 -6.92 3.68 -13.05
N ASN A 168 -7.28 4.03 -14.26
CA ASN A 168 -7.14 3.16 -15.44
C ASN A 168 -5.71 3.25 -15.98
N ASN A 169 -4.90 2.24 -15.70
CA ASN A 169 -3.48 2.18 -16.08
C ASN A 169 -3.25 1.66 -17.51
N THR A 170 -4.33 1.41 -18.28
CA THR A 170 -4.29 0.90 -19.65
C THR A 170 -4.40 2.02 -20.71
N ASP A 171 -4.29 1.65 -21.96
CA ASP A 171 -4.53 2.52 -23.13
C ASP A 171 -5.95 2.39 -23.71
N ASN A 172 -6.82 1.63 -23.04
CA ASN A 172 -8.21 1.40 -23.44
C ASN A 172 -9.18 1.95 -22.40
N THR A 173 -10.42 2.20 -22.80
CA THR A 173 -11.50 2.48 -21.86
C THR A 173 -11.88 1.20 -21.12
N LEU A 174 -11.90 1.26 -19.79
CA LEU A 174 -12.42 0.21 -18.90
C LEU A 174 -13.81 0.59 -18.40
N TYR A 175 -14.59 -0.40 -17.99
CA TYR A 175 -15.91 -0.18 -17.40
C TYR A 175 -15.91 -0.64 -15.94
N LEU A 176 -16.33 0.26 -15.05
CA LEU A 176 -16.28 0.05 -13.60
C LEU A 176 -17.56 -0.54 -13.02
N ASP A 177 -18.52 -0.91 -13.89
CA ASP A 177 -19.77 -1.54 -13.46
C ASP A 177 -19.51 -2.76 -12.60
N GLY A 178 -20.04 -2.76 -11.38
CA GLY A 178 -19.83 -3.83 -10.41
C GLY A 178 -18.48 -3.82 -9.67
N LEU A 179 -17.66 -2.79 -9.82
CA LEU A 179 -16.43 -2.66 -9.06
C LEU A 179 -16.73 -2.55 -7.57
N CYS A 180 -16.04 -3.34 -6.78
CA CYS A 180 -16.08 -3.35 -5.33
C CYS A 180 -14.80 -2.74 -4.78
N ILE A 181 -14.93 -1.94 -3.72
CA ILE A 181 -13.84 -1.54 -2.84
C ILE A 181 -14.08 -2.17 -1.46
N ALA A 182 -13.08 -2.83 -0.93
CA ALA A 182 -13.19 -3.56 0.33
C ALA A 182 -12.12 -3.16 1.32
N GLN A 183 -12.50 -3.15 2.60
CA GLN A 183 -11.58 -3.05 3.71
C GLN A 183 -11.18 -4.43 4.17
N ALA A 184 -9.89 -4.73 4.20
CA ALA A 184 -9.39 -5.97 4.76
C ALA A 184 -9.73 -6.10 6.26
N HIS A 185 -9.92 -7.32 6.73
CA HIS A 185 -10.21 -7.60 8.12
C HIS A 185 -8.96 -7.46 8.98
N GLY A 186 -9.10 -6.80 10.13
CA GLY A 186 -8.00 -6.57 11.06
C GLY A 186 -7.35 -5.19 10.89
N ASN A 187 -6.35 -4.92 11.72
CA ASN A 187 -5.60 -3.66 11.73
C ASN A 187 -4.11 -3.95 11.71
N SER A 188 -3.42 -3.54 10.65
CA SER A 188 -1.98 -3.76 10.44
C SER A 188 -1.08 -3.02 11.44
N THR A 189 -1.62 -2.05 12.19
CA THR A 189 -0.90 -1.38 13.28
C THR A 189 -1.06 -2.07 14.63
N SER A 190 -1.92 -3.08 14.72
CA SER A 190 -2.04 -3.92 15.91
C SER A 190 -0.81 -4.83 16.01
N ASN A 191 -0.29 -5.02 17.23
CA ASN A 191 0.73 -6.03 17.49
C ASN A 191 0.17 -7.46 17.43
N ASN A 192 -1.12 -7.61 17.18
CA ASN A 192 -1.79 -8.89 17.14
C ASN A 192 -1.75 -9.47 15.72
N PRO A 193 -1.33 -10.71 15.53
CA PRO A 193 -1.37 -11.37 14.23
C PRO A 193 -2.81 -11.53 13.75
N CYS A 194 -3.00 -11.53 12.43
CA CYS A 194 -4.26 -11.90 11.83
C CYS A 194 -4.29 -13.39 11.54
N GLU A 195 -5.07 -14.15 12.30
CA GLU A 195 -5.19 -15.61 12.11
C GLU A 195 -5.75 -15.96 10.73
N LEU A 196 -6.72 -15.18 10.23
CA LEU A 196 -7.29 -15.38 8.90
C LEU A 196 -6.23 -15.20 7.81
N TYR A 197 -5.39 -14.16 7.89
CA TYR A 197 -4.27 -14.00 6.99
C TYR A 197 -3.30 -15.19 7.10
N THR A 198 -2.83 -15.51 8.30
CA THR A 198 -1.83 -16.57 8.49
C THR A 198 -2.28 -17.91 7.93
N LYS A 199 -3.59 -18.21 8.06
CA LYS A 199 -4.15 -19.50 7.64
C LYS A 199 -4.48 -19.57 6.15
N TYR A 200 -4.90 -18.45 5.53
CA TYR A 200 -5.54 -18.48 4.21
C TYR A 200 -4.86 -17.57 3.17
N GLN A 201 -3.69 -17.00 3.46
CA GLN A 201 -3.03 -16.03 2.58
C GLN A 201 -2.80 -16.51 1.14
N ASN A 202 -2.66 -17.82 0.92
CA ASN A 202 -2.48 -18.39 -0.42
C ASN A 202 -3.79 -18.55 -1.21
N GLU A 203 -4.94 -18.39 -0.56
CA GLU A 203 -6.25 -18.68 -1.15
C GLU A 203 -7.17 -17.48 -1.17
N ALA A 204 -7.19 -16.71 -0.09
CA ALA A 204 -8.20 -15.69 0.13
C ALA A 204 -7.72 -14.50 0.96
N THR A 205 -8.32 -13.36 0.68
CA THR A 205 -8.27 -12.14 1.48
C THR A 205 -9.61 -11.98 2.20
N TYR A 206 -9.58 -11.55 3.46
CA TYR A 206 -10.81 -11.39 4.24
C TYR A 206 -11.20 -9.92 4.35
N ALA A 207 -12.48 -9.61 4.08
CA ALA A 207 -13.03 -8.27 4.14
C ALA A 207 -13.99 -8.09 5.31
N SER A 208 -13.83 -7.02 6.07
CA SER A 208 -14.81 -6.56 7.07
C SER A 208 -15.93 -5.77 6.43
N ARG A 209 -15.66 -5.13 5.30
CA ARG A 209 -16.60 -4.27 4.57
C ARG A 209 -16.37 -4.31 3.09
N ILE A 210 -17.47 -4.18 2.33
CA ILE A 210 -17.45 -4.11 0.87
C ILE A 210 -18.48 -3.08 0.43
N ALA A 211 -18.05 -2.10 -0.33
CA ALA A 211 -18.90 -1.17 -1.06
C ALA A 211 -18.77 -1.41 -2.56
N LYS A 212 -19.85 -1.27 -3.31
CA LYS A 212 -19.97 -1.69 -4.73
C LYS A 212 -20.57 -0.58 -5.56
N LEU A 213 -20.00 -0.33 -6.74
CA LEU A 213 -20.60 0.45 -7.82
C LEU A 213 -21.76 -0.33 -8.45
N ASP A 214 -22.74 0.39 -8.95
CA ASP A 214 -23.86 -0.20 -9.68
C ASP A 214 -23.40 -1.00 -10.91
N GLY A 215 -24.29 -1.88 -11.39
CA GLY A 215 -24.06 -2.69 -12.57
C GLY A 215 -23.34 -4.01 -12.30
N THR A 216 -22.98 -4.68 -13.38
CA THR A 216 -22.35 -6.01 -13.38
C THR A 216 -21.22 -6.01 -14.40
N HIS A 217 -20.02 -6.36 -13.95
CA HIS A 217 -18.82 -6.41 -14.80
C HIS A 217 -19.01 -7.35 -15.99
N GLY A 218 -18.59 -6.90 -17.16
CA GLY A 218 -18.73 -7.66 -18.41
C GLY A 218 -20.15 -7.74 -18.97
N VAL A 219 -21.17 -7.21 -18.25
CA VAL A 219 -22.58 -7.23 -18.66
C VAL A 219 -23.10 -5.82 -18.94
N THR A 220 -22.88 -4.89 -18.02
CA THR A 220 -23.26 -3.48 -18.15
C THR A 220 -22.05 -2.62 -18.49
N GLN A 221 -22.26 -1.48 -19.13
CA GLN A 221 -21.22 -0.55 -19.58
C GLN A 221 -21.67 0.90 -19.34
N ASN A 222 -22.14 1.17 -18.13
CA ASN A 222 -22.70 2.48 -17.73
C ASN A 222 -21.65 3.40 -17.10
N ILE A 223 -20.55 2.84 -16.59
CA ILE A 223 -19.51 3.57 -15.84
C ILE A 223 -18.18 3.45 -16.58
N PRO A 224 -17.98 4.16 -17.71
CA PRO A 224 -16.73 4.14 -18.44
C PRO A 224 -15.64 4.93 -17.69
N LEU A 225 -14.43 4.38 -17.66
CA LEU A 225 -13.22 5.06 -17.24
C LEU A 225 -12.23 5.06 -18.39
N GLU A 226 -12.01 6.23 -18.99
CA GLU A 226 -11.10 6.39 -20.12
C GLU A 226 -9.65 6.05 -19.73
N ALA A 227 -8.83 5.74 -20.74
CA ALA A 227 -7.40 5.47 -20.59
C ALA A 227 -6.68 6.60 -19.85
N GLY A 228 -5.92 6.26 -18.81
CA GLY A 228 -5.15 7.22 -18.03
C GLY A 228 -5.99 8.21 -17.21
N LYS A 229 -7.27 7.89 -16.97
CA LYS A 229 -8.16 8.65 -16.09
C LYS A 229 -8.41 7.92 -14.78
N SER A 230 -8.92 8.66 -13.79
CA SER A 230 -9.29 8.12 -12.50
C SER A 230 -10.67 8.59 -12.04
N ILE A 231 -11.23 7.87 -11.08
CA ILE A 231 -12.36 8.31 -10.25
C ILE A 231 -11.91 8.45 -8.81
N VAL A 232 -12.53 9.36 -8.09
CA VAL A 232 -12.34 9.55 -6.65
C VAL A 232 -13.54 9.00 -5.90
N ILE A 233 -13.27 8.07 -4.99
CA ILE A 233 -14.25 7.49 -4.07
C ILE A 233 -13.98 8.08 -2.70
N ALA A 234 -14.88 8.90 -2.18
CA ALA A 234 -14.80 9.44 -0.84
C ALA A 234 -15.54 8.54 0.15
N TRP A 235 -15.05 8.51 1.38
CA TRP A 235 -15.85 7.92 2.46
C TRP A 235 -17.03 8.81 2.84
N ASN A 236 -16.78 10.13 2.91
CA ASN A 236 -17.80 11.18 3.06
C ASN A 236 -17.46 12.31 2.10
N ALA A 237 -18.34 12.60 1.15
CA ALA A 237 -18.13 13.59 0.12
C ALA A 237 -18.46 15.02 0.61
N HIS A 238 -17.74 15.50 1.62
CA HIS A 238 -17.93 16.83 2.21
C HIS A 238 -16.67 17.68 2.14
N ASN A 239 -16.85 18.99 2.26
CA ASN A 239 -15.73 19.90 2.45
C ASN A 239 -15.27 19.86 3.92
N PHE A 240 -14.04 19.38 4.15
CA PHE A 240 -13.39 19.33 5.46
C PHE A 240 -12.39 20.46 5.69
N ILE A 241 -12.24 21.36 4.73
CA ILE A 241 -11.43 22.58 4.87
C ILE A 241 -12.27 23.65 5.55
N VAL A 242 -11.76 24.17 6.66
CA VAL A 242 -12.38 25.31 7.34
C VAL A 242 -11.30 26.26 7.84
N PRO A 243 -11.59 27.56 7.96
CA PRO A 243 -10.72 28.51 8.64
C PRO A 243 -10.39 28.08 10.08
N GLU A 244 -9.21 28.44 10.55
CA GLU A 244 -8.63 28.03 11.83
C GLU A 244 -9.49 28.33 13.07
N ASP A 245 -10.27 29.38 13.04
CA ASP A 245 -11.08 29.91 14.14
C ASP A 245 -12.57 29.53 14.07
N THR A 246 -12.90 28.57 13.18
CA THR A 246 -14.30 28.15 13.03
C THR A 246 -14.77 27.36 14.27
N GLU A 247 -15.67 27.96 15.05
CA GLU A 247 -16.26 27.34 16.23
C GLU A 247 -17.03 26.06 15.87
N GLY A 248 -16.85 25.01 16.66
CA GLY A 248 -17.52 23.72 16.46
C GLY A 248 -16.99 22.82 15.37
N ALA A 249 -15.95 23.23 14.63
CA ALA A 249 -15.34 22.47 13.55
C ALA A 249 -14.28 21.46 14.04
N GLN A 250 -14.63 20.61 15.00
CA GLN A 250 -13.67 19.67 15.61
C GLN A 250 -13.03 18.70 14.61
N ASP A 251 -13.73 18.39 13.52
CA ASP A 251 -13.31 17.40 12.52
C ASP A 251 -12.86 18.06 11.21
N LYS A 252 -12.74 19.37 11.21
CA LYS A 252 -12.36 20.16 10.06
C LYS A 252 -11.17 21.05 10.42
N CYS A 253 -10.29 21.31 9.47
CA CYS A 253 -9.17 22.23 9.66
C CYS A 253 -8.66 22.74 8.31
N THR A 254 -7.85 23.80 8.32
CA THR A 254 -7.24 24.35 7.11
C THR A 254 -6.30 23.36 6.40
N MET A 255 -5.81 22.39 7.14
CA MET A 255 -4.91 21.35 6.66
C MET A 255 -5.63 20.05 6.24
N ASN A 256 -6.88 20.16 5.82
CA ASN A 256 -7.67 19.02 5.38
C ASN A 256 -8.04 19.14 3.89
N VAL A 257 -8.93 18.29 3.42
CA VAL A 257 -9.28 18.10 2.01
C VAL A 257 -10.76 18.49 1.78
N ASP A 258 -11.05 19.05 0.62
CA ASP A 258 -12.41 19.21 0.12
C ASP A 258 -12.78 18.00 -0.75
N LEU A 259 -13.67 17.15 -0.26
CA LEU A 259 -14.18 15.97 -0.97
C LEU A 259 -15.59 16.19 -1.53
N SER A 260 -16.15 17.38 -1.44
CA SER A 260 -17.52 17.67 -1.92
C SER A 260 -17.70 17.47 -3.43
N GLY A 261 -16.61 17.43 -4.19
CA GLY A 261 -16.60 17.16 -5.61
C GLY A 261 -16.12 15.76 -5.99
N ALA A 262 -16.11 14.80 -5.08
CA ALA A 262 -15.76 13.41 -5.38
C ALA A 262 -16.70 12.80 -6.43
N ASP A 263 -16.23 11.82 -7.20
CA ASP A 263 -17.05 11.14 -8.21
C ASP A 263 -18.08 10.22 -7.55
N TYR A 264 -17.72 9.65 -6.39
CA TYR A 264 -18.58 8.75 -5.62
C TYR A 264 -18.37 8.91 -4.12
N GLU A 265 -19.41 8.55 -3.35
CA GLU A 265 -19.40 8.47 -1.89
C GLU A 265 -19.77 7.04 -1.44
N ILE A 266 -19.18 6.55 -0.35
CA ILE A 266 -19.54 5.23 0.18
C ILE A 266 -20.76 5.34 1.08
N GLU A 267 -21.85 4.66 0.72
CA GLU A 267 -23.02 4.52 1.58
C GLU A 267 -22.62 3.97 2.96
N SER A 268 -23.01 4.64 4.00
CA SER A 268 -22.69 4.22 5.37
C SER A 268 -23.93 4.23 6.23
N THR A 269 -24.29 3.09 6.79
CA THR A 269 -25.36 2.98 7.82
C THR A 269 -24.89 3.41 9.20
N ALA A 270 -23.63 3.83 9.33
CA ALA A 270 -22.94 4.07 10.57
C ALA A 270 -23.11 5.48 11.12
N TYR A 271 -22.70 5.67 12.38
CA TYR A 271 -22.64 6.90 13.16
C TYR A 271 -22.21 8.16 12.36
N PHE A 272 -21.42 8.01 11.33
CA PHE A 272 -20.86 9.13 10.56
C PHE A 272 -21.82 9.73 9.53
N TRP A 273 -22.70 8.93 8.93
CA TRP A 273 -23.81 9.46 8.14
C TRP A 273 -24.76 10.31 8.98
N ASN A 274 -24.92 9.93 10.25
CA ASN A 274 -25.69 10.76 11.19
C ASN A 274 -25.01 12.09 11.51
N LYS A 275 -23.68 12.19 11.30
CA LYS A 275 -22.92 13.40 11.63
C LYS A 275 -22.80 14.37 10.45
N TYR A 276 -22.53 13.85 9.26
CA TYR A 276 -22.29 14.67 8.06
C TYR A 276 -23.43 14.61 7.05
N GLY A 277 -24.22 13.57 7.07
CA GLY A 277 -25.27 13.30 6.10
C GLY A 277 -24.74 12.75 4.78
N ASP A 278 -25.65 12.47 3.89
CA ASP A 278 -25.40 12.10 2.51
C ASP A 278 -25.20 13.36 1.66
N ASN A 279 -24.20 13.40 0.81
CA ASN A 279 -24.08 14.44 -0.20
C ASN A 279 -24.90 14.05 -1.42
N THR A 280 -26.15 14.47 -1.49
CA THR A 280 -27.09 14.12 -2.57
C THR A 280 -26.64 14.53 -3.98
N ASN A 281 -25.55 15.30 -4.13
CA ASN A 281 -24.94 15.65 -5.41
C ASN A 281 -23.88 14.64 -5.87
N VAL A 282 -23.50 13.70 -5.01
CA VAL A 282 -22.49 12.69 -5.27
C VAL A 282 -23.16 11.30 -5.22
N PRO A 283 -23.07 10.48 -6.28
CA PRO A 283 -23.66 9.16 -6.28
C PRO A 283 -22.97 8.23 -5.27
N ASN A 284 -23.75 7.33 -4.67
CA ASN A 284 -23.30 6.42 -3.64
C ASN A 284 -22.84 5.07 -4.19
N LEU A 285 -21.73 4.53 -3.64
CA LEU A 285 -21.48 3.10 -3.66
C LEU A 285 -22.37 2.43 -2.61
N LYS A 286 -23.05 1.38 -3.01
CA LYS A 286 -23.87 0.58 -2.09
C LYS A 286 -23.01 -0.21 -1.11
N ALA A 287 -23.27 -0.10 0.19
CA ALA A 287 -22.67 -0.97 1.20
C ALA A 287 -23.30 -2.37 1.12
N VAL A 288 -22.63 -3.30 0.43
CA VAL A 288 -23.13 -4.67 0.21
C VAL A 288 -22.71 -5.64 1.31
N TYR A 289 -21.69 -5.32 2.09
CA TYR A 289 -21.28 -6.07 3.28
C TYR A 289 -20.65 -5.16 4.32
N ASP A 290 -21.06 -5.26 5.58
CA ASP A 290 -20.45 -4.57 6.72
C ASP A 290 -20.65 -5.36 8.01
N CYS A 291 -19.57 -5.98 8.53
CA CYS A 291 -19.61 -6.65 9.84
C CYS A 291 -19.28 -5.71 11.01
N MET A 292 -18.98 -4.44 10.74
CA MET A 292 -18.57 -3.44 11.72
C MET A 292 -19.35 -2.11 11.56
N PRO A 293 -20.67 -2.11 11.56
CA PRO A 293 -21.47 -0.94 11.16
C PRO A 293 -21.27 0.28 12.06
N SER A 294 -20.77 0.10 13.29
CA SER A 294 -20.53 1.20 14.24
C SER A 294 -19.17 1.89 14.10
N ALA A 295 -18.25 1.35 13.29
CA ALA A 295 -16.85 1.77 13.31
C ALA A 295 -16.39 2.57 12.09
N GLY A 296 -17.27 2.93 11.15
CA GLY A 296 -16.90 3.64 9.92
C GLY A 296 -15.93 2.88 8.99
N PHE A 297 -15.96 3.18 7.70
CA PHE A 297 -15.12 2.56 6.70
C PHE A 297 -13.67 3.05 6.87
N LEU A 298 -12.73 2.14 6.89
CA LEU A 298 -11.28 2.34 7.02
C LEU A 298 -10.84 3.29 8.12
N GLN A 299 -10.55 2.72 9.27
CA GLN A 299 -9.69 3.36 10.26
C GLN A 299 -8.22 3.27 9.81
N MET A 300 -7.38 4.11 10.39
CA MET A 300 -5.94 4.14 10.13
C MET A 300 -5.28 2.77 10.30
N GLY A 301 -4.29 2.49 9.44
CA GLY A 301 -3.51 1.25 9.48
C GLY A 301 -4.28 0.04 9.00
N GLN A 302 -5.19 0.22 8.08
CA GLN A 302 -5.93 -0.85 7.43
C GLN A 302 -5.54 -0.99 5.97
N ALA A 303 -5.88 -2.12 5.41
CA ALA A 303 -5.65 -2.41 4.02
C ALA A 303 -6.96 -2.27 3.22
N VAL A 304 -6.83 -1.83 2.00
CA VAL A 304 -7.92 -1.72 1.02
C VAL A 304 -7.56 -2.53 -0.23
N PHE A 305 -8.56 -3.11 -0.86
CA PHE A 305 -8.39 -3.81 -2.12
C PHE A 305 -9.64 -3.69 -2.98
N ILE A 306 -9.47 -3.88 -4.28
CA ILE A 306 -10.52 -3.75 -5.28
C ILE A 306 -10.69 -5.05 -6.08
N PHE A 307 -11.93 -5.33 -6.50
CA PHE A 307 -12.30 -6.50 -7.30
C PHE A 307 -13.66 -6.29 -7.95
N PHE A 308 -14.02 -7.15 -8.88
CA PHE A 308 -15.38 -7.18 -9.42
C PHE A 308 -16.17 -8.37 -8.85
N ALA A 309 -17.41 -8.13 -8.43
CA ALA A 309 -18.35 -9.18 -8.02
C ALA A 309 -19.80 -8.71 -8.12
N THR A 310 -20.72 -9.66 -8.25
CA THR A 310 -22.14 -9.46 -8.05
C THR A 310 -22.50 -9.56 -6.55
N GLU A 311 -23.67 -9.03 -6.17
CA GLU A 311 -24.16 -9.16 -4.80
C GLU A 311 -24.42 -10.65 -4.44
N ASP A 312 -24.95 -11.43 -5.39
CA ASP A 312 -25.20 -12.86 -5.18
C ASP A 312 -23.89 -13.65 -4.91
N GLU A 313 -22.81 -13.32 -5.61
CA GLU A 313 -21.48 -13.90 -5.33
C GLU A 313 -21.01 -13.52 -3.94
N ILE A 314 -21.08 -12.22 -3.57
CA ILE A 314 -20.68 -11.73 -2.26
C ILE A 314 -21.48 -12.40 -1.15
N ASP A 315 -22.80 -12.54 -1.32
CA ASP A 315 -23.69 -13.21 -0.36
C ASP A 315 -23.34 -14.69 -0.21
N GLY A 316 -23.01 -15.35 -1.32
CA GLY A 316 -22.66 -16.77 -1.36
C GLY A 316 -21.29 -17.12 -0.76
N TRP A 317 -20.38 -16.16 -0.61
CA TRP A 317 -19.05 -16.43 -0.05
C TRP A 317 -19.11 -16.76 1.45
N GLU A 318 -18.21 -17.65 1.86
CA GLU A 318 -18.01 -18.00 3.27
C GLU A 318 -17.56 -16.80 4.11
N THR A 319 -17.73 -16.91 5.40
CA THR A 319 -17.17 -15.96 6.38
C THR A 319 -16.19 -16.67 7.32
N GLY A 320 -15.16 -15.94 7.75
CA GLY A 320 -14.23 -16.36 8.80
C GLY A 320 -14.28 -15.42 9.99
N THR A 321 -13.90 -15.90 11.17
CA THR A 321 -13.79 -15.11 12.39
C THR A 321 -12.37 -15.15 12.92
N ASP A 322 -11.93 -14.04 13.54
CA ASP A 322 -10.61 -13.89 14.13
C ASP A 322 -10.71 -13.16 15.46
N ALA A 323 -10.28 -13.82 16.52
CA ALA A 323 -10.32 -13.27 17.88
C ALA A 323 -9.15 -12.31 18.16
N THR A 324 -8.12 -12.32 17.35
CA THR A 324 -6.84 -11.64 17.63
C THR A 324 -6.58 -10.39 16.82
N SER A 325 -7.21 -10.24 15.65
CA SER A 325 -6.96 -9.14 14.71
C SER A 325 -7.31 -7.75 15.24
N TYR A 326 -8.12 -7.65 16.28
CA TYR A 326 -8.52 -6.40 16.90
C TYR A 326 -8.27 -6.41 18.40
N THR A 327 -7.80 -5.28 18.92
CA THR A 327 -7.60 -5.08 20.37
C THR A 327 -8.90 -4.79 21.12
N ILE A 328 -9.93 -4.29 20.42
CA ILE A 328 -11.21 -3.93 21.00
C ILE A 328 -12.12 -5.16 21.04
N ALA A 329 -12.52 -5.58 22.23
CA ALA A 329 -13.33 -6.81 22.43
C ALA A 329 -14.61 -6.86 21.58
N SER A 330 -15.29 -5.72 21.37
CA SER A 330 -16.50 -5.65 20.53
C SER A 330 -16.23 -5.82 19.02
N GLN A 331 -14.97 -5.80 18.60
CA GLN A 331 -14.54 -5.99 17.22
C GLN A 331 -13.92 -7.37 16.96
N GLN A 332 -13.73 -8.15 18.03
CA GLN A 332 -13.22 -9.52 17.93
C GLN A 332 -14.33 -10.47 17.48
N ASN A 333 -13.95 -11.51 16.77
CA ASN A 333 -14.87 -12.56 16.27
C ASN A 333 -15.98 -12.05 15.34
N LEU A 334 -15.83 -10.88 14.74
CA LEU A 334 -16.76 -10.42 13.71
C LEU A 334 -16.57 -11.24 12.43
N PRO A 335 -17.66 -11.64 11.76
CA PRO A 335 -17.58 -12.44 10.55
C PRO A 335 -17.01 -11.59 9.40
N ALA A 336 -15.86 -11.97 8.88
CA ALA A 336 -15.26 -11.35 7.70
C ALA A 336 -15.57 -12.19 6.46
N LYS A 337 -15.89 -11.56 5.33
CA LYS A 337 -16.12 -12.24 4.05
C LYS A 337 -14.81 -12.76 3.48
N ARG A 338 -14.83 -14.02 3.04
CA ARG A 338 -13.72 -14.71 2.39
C ARG A 338 -13.74 -14.43 0.89
N ILE A 339 -12.81 -13.63 0.39
CA ILE A 339 -12.73 -13.22 -1.02
C ILE A 339 -11.57 -13.96 -1.67
N PRO A 340 -11.80 -14.73 -2.76
CA PRO A 340 -10.72 -15.43 -3.46
C PRO A 340 -9.64 -14.43 -3.93
N ASN A 341 -8.36 -14.75 -3.70
CA ASN A 341 -7.26 -13.91 -4.16
C ASN A 341 -7.25 -13.73 -5.68
N SER A 342 -7.73 -14.72 -6.43
CA SER A 342 -7.74 -14.73 -7.89
C SER A 342 -8.62 -13.66 -8.53
N ILE A 343 -9.53 -13.03 -7.77
CA ILE A 343 -10.37 -11.93 -8.28
C ILE A 343 -9.93 -10.56 -7.77
N VAL A 344 -8.98 -10.50 -6.85
CA VAL A 344 -8.44 -9.21 -6.36
C VAL A 344 -7.59 -8.58 -7.45
N ILE A 345 -7.93 -7.35 -7.80
CA ILE A 345 -7.29 -6.60 -8.89
C ILE A 345 -6.07 -5.83 -8.36
N ASP A 346 -6.25 -5.07 -7.29
CA ASP A 346 -5.17 -4.31 -6.65
C ASP A 346 -5.44 -4.21 -5.15
N ALA A 347 -4.38 -4.11 -4.36
CA ALA A 347 -4.45 -4.02 -2.92
C ALA A 347 -3.36 -3.11 -2.37
N VAL A 348 -3.69 -2.35 -1.34
CA VAL A 348 -2.75 -1.45 -0.66
C VAL A 348 -2.90 -1.57 0.84
N GLU A 349 -1.80 -1.84 1.53
CA GLU A 349 -1.73 -1.92 2.98
C GLU A 349 -0.90 -0.76 3.55
N THR A 350 -1.34 -0.19 4.68
CA THR A 350 -0.58 0.84 5.41
C THR A 350 -0.27 0.38 6.82
N THR A 351 0.88 0.76 7.35
CA THR A 351 1.30 0.47 8.72
C THR A 351 1.99 1.68 9.36
N THR A 352 2.20 1.65 10.67
CA THR A 352 2.94 2.71 11.37
C THR A 352 4.43 2.48 11.28
N THR A 353 5.20 3.56 11.13
CA THR A 353 6.66 3.54 11.13
C THR A 353 7.20 2.92 12.43
N GLY A 354 8.16 2.01 12.29
CA GLY A 354 8.84 1.37 13.41
C GLY A 354 8.06 0.26 14.14
N ALA A 355 6.82 -0.04 13.71
CA ALA A 355 6.09 -1.20 14.21
C ALA A 355 6.35 -2.41 13.30
N ALA A 356 6.41 -3.60 13.87
CA ALA A 356 6.36 -4.82 13.08
C ALA A 356 5.02 -4.86 12.33
N GLN A 357 5.08 -4.93 11.02
CA GLN A 357 3.87 -5.00 10.21
C GLN A 357 3.18 -6.35 10.44
N GLN A 358 1.92 -6.29 10.85
CA GLN A 358 1.04 -7.46 10.91
C GLN A 358 0.21 -7.48 9.62
N LYS A 359 0.59 -8.33 8.69
CA LYS A 359 -0.03 -8.43 7.35
C LYS A 359 -1.52 -8.77 7.41
N ARG A 360 -2.27 -8.17 6.48
CA ARG A 360 -3.71 -8.42 6.25
C ARG A 360 -3.99 -8.79 4.79
N ILE A 361 -3.10 -8.35 3.90
CA ILE A 361 -3.14 -8.66 2.48
C ILE A 361 -2.09 -9.73 2.19
N PRO A 362 -2.42 -10.77 1.42
CA PRO A 362 -1.48 -11.77 0.93
C PRO A 362 -0.27 -11.15 0.22
N ASP A 363 0.91 -11.75 0.40
CA ASP A 363 2.15 -11.24 -0.18
C ASP A 363 2.13 -11.21 -1.72
N ALA A 364 1.35 -12.08 -2.34
CA ALA A 364 1.15 -12.04 -3.79
C ALA A 364 0.42 -10.77 -4.27
N LEU A 365 -0.42 -10.18 -3.43
CA LEU A 365 -1.24 -9.00 -3.75
C LEU A 365 -0.61 -7.70 -3.25
N ASP A 366 0.09 -7.74 -2.12
CA ASP A 366 0.87 -6.61 -1.59
C ASP A 366 1.99 -7.14 -0.68
N ALA A 367 3.19 -7.26 -1.19
CA ALA A 367 4.32 -7.86 -0.49
C ALA A 367 4.72 -7.09 0.78
N LYS A 368 4.60 -5.75 0.77
CA LYS A 368 4.90 -4.89 1.92
C LYS A 368 4.09 -3.61 1.87
N GLY A 369 3.41 -3.29 2.97
CA GLY A 369 2.61 -2.08 3.12
C GLY A 369 3.44 -0.80 3.27
N ILE A 370 2.79 0.33 3.07
CA ILE A 370 3.38 1.66 3.23
C ILE A 370 3.58 1.95 4.71
N GLU A 371 4.80 2.28 5.12
CA GLU A 371 5.07 2.80 6.47
C GLU A 371 4.84 4.30 6.52
N SER A 372 4.03 4.75 7.46
CA SER A 372 3.84 6.18 7.68
C SER A 372 3.45 6.52 9.12
N LEU A 373 3.64 7.78 9.48
CA LEU A 373 3.16 8.31 10.75
C LEU A 373 1.67 8.66 10.65
N TRP A 374 0.96 8.48 11.75
CA TRP A 374 -0.47 8.77 11.87
C TRP A 374 -0.74 10.26 12.08
N ASN A 375 -1.88 10.71 11.58
CA ASN A 375 -2.36 12.09 11.76
C ASN A 375 -1.37 13.16 11.26
N MET A 376 -0.59 12.83 10.24
CA MET A 376 0.40 13.73 9.64
C MET A 376 -0.08 14.35 8.32
N GLY A 377 -1.31 14.04 7.89
CA GLY A 377 -1.89 14.59 6.68
C GLY A 377 -1.24 14.10 5.38
N TYR A 378 -0.60 12.93 5.40
CA TYR A 378 -0.01 12.36 4.19
C TYR A 378 -1.08 11.90 3.21
N ILE A 379 -0.86 12.24 1.94
CA ILE A 379 -1.43 11.56 0.79
C ILE A 379 -0.42 10.52 0.34
N PHE A 380 -0.88 9.30 0.09
CA PHE A 380 -0.07 8.28 -0.56
C PHE A 380 -0.34 8.32 -2.05
N ASP A 381 0.69 8.62 -2.83
CA ASP A 381 0.62 8.81 -4.28
C ASP A 381 1.46 7.73 -4.97
N ARG A 382 0.85 6.97 -5.90
CA ARG A 382 1.54 5.90 -6.61
C ARG A 382 2.53 6.50 -7.61
N LYS A 383 3.74 6.00 -7.64
CA LYS A 383 4.83 6.46 -8.49
C LYS A 383 4.50 6.28 -9.97
N VAL A 384 4.92 7.21 -10.79
CA VAL A 384 4.88 7.09 -12.25
C VAL A 384 6.07 6.23 -12.69
N GLN A 385 5.79 5.13 -13.39
CA GLN A 385 6.81 4.28 -13.98
C GLN A 385 7.41 4.93 -15.25
N TYR A 386 6.53 5.40 -16.14
CA TYR A 386 6.90 6.16 -17.33
C TYR A 386 5.71 6.96 -17.87
N VAL A 387 5.98 7.85 -18.81
CA VAL A 387 4.94 8.55 -19.57
C VAL A 387 4.89 7.94 -20.96
N ALA A 388 3.71 7.46 -21.37
CA ALA A 388 3.48 6.86 -22.68
C ALA A 388 3.54 7.93 -23.79
N ALA A 389 3.64 7.50 -25.04
CA ALA A 389 3.76 8.40 -26.20
C ALA A 389 2.55 9.33 -26.39
N ASP A 390 1.37 8.94 -25.91
CA ASP A 390 0.14 9.72 -25.88
C ASP A 390 0.07 10.73 -24.71
N GLY A 391 1.09 10.79 -23.88
CA GLY A 391 1.17 11.64 -22.69
C GLY A 391 0.55 11.04 -21.43
N ARG A 392 -0.03 9.85 -21.50
CA ARG A 392 -0.62 9.13 -20.39
C ARG A 392 0.47 8.68 -19.42
N LYS A 393 0.23 8.86 -18.13
CA LYS A 393 1.09 8.30 -17.09
C LYS A 393 0.80 6.80 -16.93
N VAL A 394 1.82 5.99 -16.99
CA VAL A 394 1.76 4.59 -16.60
C VAL A 394 2.33 4.49 -15.20
N LEU A 395 1.49 4.07 -14.25
CA LEU A 395 1.85 4.01 -12.85
C LEU A 395 2.58 2.72 -12.54
N LEU A 396 3.51 2.80 -11.58
CA LEU A 396 4.27 1.65 -11.11
C LEU A 396 3.35 0.72 -10.33
N ASP A 397 3.39 -0.56 -10.70
CA ASP A 397 2.73 -1.64 -10.00
C ASP A 397 3.70 -2.81 -9.87
N THR A 398 4.09 -3.11 -8.64
CA THR A 398 4.98 -4.24 -8.31
C THR A 398 4.35 -5.15 -7.26
N ASN A 399 3.07 -4.96 -6.94
CA ASN A 399 2.40 -5.57 -5.79
C ASN A 399 3.21 -5.42 -4.49
N ASN A 400 3.74 -4.22 -4.29
CA ASN A 400 4.48 -3.84 -3.11
C ASN A 400 4.27 -2.36 -2.81
N SER A 401 3.28 -2.07 -1.99
CA SER A 401 2.88 -0.70 -1.69
C SER A 401 4.02 0.14 -1.13
N SER A 402 4.95 -0.45 -0.37
CA SER A 402 6.15 0.25 0.13
C SER A 402 7.07 0.71 -0.99
N ASN A 403 7.13 -0.04 -2.11
CA ASN A 403 7.90 0.33 -3.31
C ASN A 403 7.12 1.26 -4.22
N ASP A 404 5.82 1.05 -4.38
CA ASP A 404 5.00 1.67 -5.41
C ASP A 404 4.51 3.06 -5.05
N PHE A 405 4.44 3.40 -3.75
CA PHE A 405 3.92 4.68 -3.27
C PHE A 405 5.00 5.59 -2.70
N VAL A 406 4.68 6.88 -2.67
CA VAL A 406 5.35 7.91 -1.88
C VAL A 406 4.34 8.62 -1.00
N ALA A 407 4.75 9.01 0.20
CA ALA A 407 3.97 9.89 1.06
C ALA A 407 4.27 11.34 0.67
N VAL A 408 3.23 12.11 0.34
CA VAL A 408 3.35 13.53 -0.03
C VAL A 408 2.50 14.39 0.89
N GLY A 409 2.96 15.62 1.15
CA GLY A 409 2.34 16.49 2.13
C GLY A 409 2.63 16.07 3.57
N SER A 410 2.42 16.98 4.50
CA SER A 410 2.49 16.72 5.94
C SER A 410 1.72 17.80 6.68
N SER A 411 1.02 17.42 7.73
CA SER A 411 0.44 18.35 8.70
C SER A 411 1.25 18.46 9.99
N ASP A 412 2.53 18.05 9.96
CA ASP A 412 3.41 18.19 11.12
C ASP A 412 3.57 19.67 11.49
N PRO A 413 3.05 20.11 12.66
CA PRO A 413 3.13 21.51 13.05
C PRO A 413 4.57 22.01 13.27
N GLU A 414 5.52 21.12 13.58
CA GLU A 414 6.92 21.49 13.81
C GLU A 414 7.67 21.72 12.49
N ASN A 415 7.24 21.06 11.41
CA ASN A 415 7.83 21.18 10.08
C ASN A 415 6.87 21.82 9.06
N TYR A 416 5.71 22.28 9.51
CA TYR A 416 4.70 22.85 8.64
C TYR A 416 5.01 24.32 8.32
N ASP A 417 5.43 24.58 7.12
CA ASP A 417 5.67 25.93 6.59
C ASP A 417 4.49 26.49 5.74
N GLY A 418 3.38 25.75 5.69
CA GLY A 418 2.21 26.11 4.89
C GLY A 418 2.32 25.78 3.40
N SER A 419 3.48 25.39 2.91
CA SER A 419 3.72 25.10 1.48
C SER A 419 3.50 23.65 1.09
N HIS A 420 3.49 22.74 2.07
CA HIS A 420 3.47 21.29 1.82
C HIS A 420 2.09 20.68 1.73
N LEU A 421 1.03 21.44 1.90
CA LEU A 421 -0.30 20.87 1.94
C LEU A 421 -0.84 20.60 0.56
N VAL A 422 -0.41 19.51 0.05
CA VAL A 422 -0.94 18.95 -1.19
C VAL A 422 -2.40 18.54 -1.04
N ILE A 423 -2.82 18.14 0.17
CA ILE A 423 -4.19 17.70 0.42
C ILE A 423 -5.27 18.74 0.13
N LYS A 424 -5.03 20.01 0.45
CA LYS A 424 -5.99 21.07 0.14
C LYS A 424 -6.17 21.34 -1.34
N ASN A 425 -5.35 20.75 -2.16
CA ASN A 425 -5.39 20.86 -3.62
C ASN A 425 -5.96 19.58 -4.25
N TYR A 426 -6.81 18.88 -3.54
CA TYR A 426 -7.51 17.71 -4.05
C TYR A 426 -8.07 17.92 -5.45
N ASP A 427 -8.60 19.11 -5.74
CA ASP A 427 -9.16 19.48 -7.04
C ASP A 427 -8.16 19.98 -8.06
N ALA A 428 -6.89 20.13 -7.71
CA ALA A 428 -5.88 20.63 -8.64
C ALA A 428 -5.52 19.52 -9.65
N PRO A 429 -5.80 19.72 -10.95
CA PRO A 429 -5.59 18.69 -11.98
C PRO A 429 -4.15 18.21 -12.10
N GLU A 430 -3.20 19.07 -11.75
CA GLU A 430 -1.77 18.77 -11.78
C GLU A 430 -1.32 17.81 -10.67
N ILE A 431 -2.13 17.66 -9.60
CA ILE A 431 -1.81 16.80 -8.46
C ILE A 431 -2.45 15.44 -8.59
N GLN A 432 -3.59 15.38 -9.28
CA GLN A 432 -4.36 14.16 -9.45
C GLN A 432 -4.09 13.55 -10.82
N PRO A 433 -3.34 12.45 -10.92
CA PRO A 433 -3.05 11.85 -12.22
C PRO A 433 -4.34 11.35 -12.86
N GLY A 434 -4.78 12.06 -13.90
CA GLY A 434 -5.91 11.62 -14.72
C GLY A 434 -7.29 11.76 -14.10
N HIS A 435 -7.47 12.51 -13.01
CA HIS A 435 -8.81 12.73 -12.43
C HIS A 435 -9.84 13.12 -13.47
N LYS A 436 -11.06 12.58 -13.35
CA LYS A 436 -12.13 12.66 -14.35
C LYS A 436 -12.91 13.96 -14.26
N LYS A 437 -12.54 15.07 -14.08
CA LYS A 437 -13.37 16.29 -14.14
C LYS A 437 -13.67 16.71 -15.57
#